data_7eb62ab8f243c49716b31423e0fec8c5
#
_entry.id   7eb62ab8f243c49716b31423e0fec8c5
#
_cell.length_a   1.000
_cell.length_b   1.000
_cell.length_c   1.000
_cell.angle_alpha   90.00
_cell.angle_beta   90.00
_cell.angle_gamma   90.00
#
_symmetry.space_group_name_H-M   'P 1'
#
loop_
_entity.id
_entity.type
_entity.pdbx_description
1 polymer ?
#
loop_
_entity_poly.entity_id
_entity_poly.type
_entity_poly.pdbx_seq_one_letter_code
_entity_poly.pdbx_strand_id
1 'polypeptide(L)'
;MTDTTHRETSDRLYFRQLLSGRDFATEDPMARQMVNFVYLIGDLETGEAVVVDPAYDVDGILEVLAADDMRCTGALATHYHPDHVGGSMMGSDIIGAAELLERTSVPIHAQRDEAGFIAEVTGLGD
;
A
#
# COMPACT_ATOMS: atom_id res chain seq x y z
N MET A 1 19.06 10.36 -11.26
CA MET A 1 18.03 9.48 -11.08
C MET A 1 16.78 10.19 -10.79
N THR A 2 15.81 9.77 -11.36
CA THR A 2 14.64 10.24 -10.91
C THR A 2 14.26 9.52 -9.77
N ASP A 3 14.77 9.99 -8.81
CA ASP A 3 14.40 9.47 -7.58
C ASP A 3 13.03 9.92 -7.25
N THR A 4 12.17 8.99 -6.99
CA THR A 4 10.87 9.31 -6.47
C THR A 4 10.91 9.65 -5.00
N THR A 5 12.05 9.52 -4.37
CA THR A 5 12.23 9.91 -2.99
C THR A 5 12.63 11.35 -2.94
N HIS A 6 11.82 12.16 -2.26
CA HIS A 6 12.08 13.58 -2.13
C HIS A 6 12.68 13.89 -0.77
N ARG A 7 13.88 14.43 -0.77
CA ARG A 7 14.61 14.69 0.45
C ARG A 7 15.02 16.15 0.60
N GLU A 8 14.62 16.98 -0.36
CA GLU A 8 15.02 18.38 -0.40
C GLU A 8 14.41 19.19 0.73
N THR A 9 13.19 18.83 1.17
CA THR A 9 12.48 19.57 2.19
C THR A 9 12.77 19.08 3.60
N SER A 10 13.30 17.85 3.72
CA SER A 10 13.62 17.28 5.02
C SER A 10 14.54 16.08 4.83
N ASP A 11 15.59 16.01 5.63
CA ASP A 11 16.47 14.85 5.62
C ASP A 11 15.80 13.62 6.23
N ARG A 12 14.63 13.78 6.87
CA ARG A 12 13.91 12.69 7.49
C ARG A 12 12.79 12.13 6.65
N LEU A 13 12.27 12.91 5.71
CA LEU A 13 11.10 12.47 4.94
C LEU A 13 11.48 11.37 3.97
N TYR A 14 10.78 10.25 4.09
CA TYR A 14 10.83 9.17 3.10
C TYR A 14 9.51 9.19 2.33
N PHE A 15 9.58 9.27 1.01
CA PHE A 15 8.40 9.27 0.17
C PHE A 15 8.70 8.54 -1.12
N ARG A 16 7.84 7.58 -1.48
CA ARG A 16 7.91 6.92 -2.78
C ARG A 16 6.50 6.79 -3.35
N GLN A 17 6.40 6.98 -4.65
CA GLN A 17 5.20 6.74 -5.41
C GLN A 17 5.46 5.52 -6.28
N LEU A 18 4.65 4.48 -6.13
CA LEU A 18 4.77 3.25 -6.90
C LEU A 18 3.55 3.11 -7.80
N LEU A 19 3.77 2.81 -9.07
CA LEU A 19 2.70 2.59 -10.02
C LEU A 19 2.49 1.09 -10.19
N SER A 20 1.27 0.61 -9.94
CA SER A 20 0.94 -0.80 -10.10
C SER A 20 1.15 -1.23 -11.55
N GLY A 21 1.71 -2.41 -11.73
CA GLY A 21 2.01 -2.93 -13.05
C GLY A 21 3.35 -2.46 -13.63
N ARG A 22 3.98 -1.44 -13.02
CA ARG A 22 5.29 -0.94 -13.45
C ARG A 22 6.34 -1.11 -12.36
N ASP A 23 6.05 -0.61 -11.16
CA ASP A 23 7.02 -0.59 -10.07
C ASP A 23 6.86 -1.79 -9.14
N PHE A 24 5.69 -2.39 -9.15
CA PHE A 24 5.37 -3.63 -8.42
C PHE A 24 4.19 -4.27 -9.14
N ALA A 25 3.85 -5.52 -8.78
CA ALA A 25 2.76 -6.28 -9.40
C ALA A 25 2.90 -6.33 -10.93
N THR A 26 4.13 -6.49 -11.41
CA THR A 26 4.42 -6.40 -12.84
C THR A 26 3.88 -7.57 -13.64
N GLU A 27 3.54 -8.67 -12.96
CA GLU A 27 2.99 -9.87 -13.61
C GLU A 27 1.47 -9.97 -13.46
N ASP A 28 0.84 -9.01 -12.79
CA ASP A 28 -0.60 -9.02 -12.54
C ASP A 28 -1.32 -8.23 -13.64
N PRO A 29 -2.12 -8.89 -14.51
CA PRO A 29 -2.79 -8.18 -15.61
C PRO A 29 -3.74 -7.10 -15.11
N MET A 30 -4.42 -7.30 -13.98
CA MET A 30 -5.33 -6.31 -13.43
C MET A 30 -4.55 -5.08 -12.95
N ALA A 31 -3.43 -5.30 -12.27
CA ALA A 31 -2.60 -4.19 -11.81
C ALA A 31 -2.05 -3.38 -12.98
N ARG A 32 -1.67 -4.06 -14.05
CA ARG A 32 -1.15 -3.39 -15.26
C ARG A 32 -2.22 -2.59 -15.98
N GLN A 33 -3.47 -3.00 -15.85
CA GLN A 33 -4.59 -2.32 -16.49
C GLN A 33 -5.10 -1.16 -15.64
N MET A 34 -5.20 -1.35 -14.33
CA MET A 34 -5.74 -0.32 -13.44
C MET A 34 -4.78 0.82 -13.20
N VAL A 35 -3.49 0.55 -13.21
CA VAL A 35 -2.40 1.54 -13.05
C VAL A 35 -2.62 2.50 -11.89
N ASN A 36 -2.93 1.94 -10.71
CA ASN A 36 -3.13 2.73 -9.51
C ASN A 36 -1.80 3.03 -8.83
N PHE A 37 -1.77 4.13 -8.09
CA PHE A 37 -0.59 4.48 -7.31
C PHE A 37 -0.70 3.96 -5.89
N VAL A 38 0.42 3.50 -5.36
CA VAL A 38 0.61 3.21 -3.95
C VAL A 38 1.68 4.15 -3.45
N TYR A 39 1.47 4.75 -2.29
CA TYR A 39 2.44 5.68 -1.73
C TYR A 39 3.06 5.08 -0.47
N LEU A 40 4.37 5.29 -0.33
CA LEU A 40 5.11 4.90 0.87
C LEU A 40 5.59 6.19 1.51
N ILE A 41 5.21 6.41 2.76
CA ILE A 41 5.52 7.66 3.46
C ILE A 41 6.09 7.30 4.82
N GLY A 42 7.25 7.86 5.15
CA GLY A 42 7.88 7.49 6.39
C GLY A 42 8.94 8.45 6.87
N ASP A 43 9.69 7.96 7.85
CA ASP A 43 10.71 8.72 8.56
C ASP A 43 12.04 7.97 8.41
N LEU A 44 12.97 8.58 7.69
CA LEU A 44 14.29 7.99 7.45
C LEU A 44 15.08 7.79 8.73
N GLU A 45 14.81 8.60 9.75
CA GLU A 45 15.53 8.50 11.01
C GLU A 45 15.13 7.25 11.79
N THR A 46 13.83 6.94 11.82
CA THR A 46 13.35 5.76 12.56
C THR A 46 13.25 4.51 11.69
N GLY A 47 13.21 4.66 10.37
CA GLY A 47 13.01 3.54 9.46
C GLY A 47 11.57 3.08 9.37
N GLU A 48 10.62 3.89 9.87
CA GLU A 48 9.21 3.51 9.89
C GLU A 48 8.46 4.16 8.75
N ALA A 49 7.58 3.41 8.10
CA ALA A 49 6.80 3.90 6.98
C ALA A 49 5.39 3.32 7.00
N VAL A 50 4.45 4.09 6.45
CA VAL A 50 3.09 3.62 6.22
C VAL A 50 2.89 3.45 4.72
N VAL A 51 2.00 2.53 4.37
CA VAL A 51 1.63 2.26 2.99
C VAL A 51 0.22 2.80 2.75
N VAL A 52 0.07 3.61 1.69
CA VAL A 52 -1.24 4.15 1.32
C VAL A 52 -1.84 3.26 0.24
N ASP A 53 -3.01 2.71 0.51
CA ASP A 53 -3.79 1.84 -0.40
C ASP A 53 -3.00 0.62 -0.85
N PRO A 54 -2.59 -0.27 0.07
CA PRO A 54 -1.88 -1.48 -0.32
C PRO A 54 -2.80 -2.40 -1.11
N ALA A 55 -2.51 -2.58 -2.39
CA ALA A 55 -3.27 -3.45 -3.25
C ALA A 55 -2.35 -4.17 -4.22
N TYR A 56 -2.82 -5.30 -4.74
CA TYR A 56 -2.13 -6.18 -5.67
C TYR A 56 -0.98 -6.91 -5.00
N ASP A 57 0.26 -6.55 -5.27
CA ASP A 57 1.42 -7.30 -4.82
C ASP A 57 1.96 -6.73 -3.50
N VAL A 58 1.33 -7.12 -2.41
CA VAL A 58 1.74 -6.68 -1.06
C VAL A 58 3.17 -7.10 -0.76
N ASP A 59 3.56 -8.31 -1.17
CA ASP A 59 4.94 -8.76 -0.95
C ASP A 59 5.94 -7.90 -1.70
N GLY A 60 5.60 -7.49 -2.93
CA GLY A 60 6.45 -6.59 -3.69
C GLY A 60 6.59 -5.21 -3.04
N ILE A 61 5.50 -4.70 -2.46
CA ILE A 61 5.54 -3.43 -1.74
C ILE A 61 6.47 -3.54 -0.52
N LEU A 62 6.35 -4.63 0.23
CA LEU A 62 7.20 -4.85 1.39
C LEU A 62 8.67 -5.02 1.01
N GLU A 63 8.94 -5.62 -0.16
CA GLU A 63 10.30 -5.76 -0.66
C GLU A 63 10.91 -4.39 -1.00
N VAL A 64 10.12 -3.47 -1.56
CA VAL A 64 10.59 -2.13 -1.84
C VAL A 64 10.99 -1.43 -0.54
N LEU A 65 10.16 -1.54 0.49
CA LEU A 65 10.49 -0.96 1.79
C LEU A 65 11.77 -1.55 2.36
N ALA A 66 11.91 -2.87 2.30
CA ALA A 66 13.10 -3.54 2.84
C ALA A 66 14.36 -3.11 2.10
N ALA A 67 14.28 -2.96 0.78
CA ALA A 67 15.41 -2.49 -0.02
C ALA A 67 15.82 -1.06 0.34
N ASP A 68 14.89 -0.26 0.84
CA ASP A 68 15.14 1.11 1.26
C ASP A 68 15.46 1.21 2.76
N ASP A 69 15.67 0.08 3.44
CA ASP A 69 15.91 0.00 4.88
C ASP A 69 14.76 0.56 5.71
N MET A 70 13.54 0.41 5.19
CA MET A 70 12.33 0.85 5.86
C MET A 70 11.49 -0.36 6.27
N ARG A 71 10.64 -0.19 7.28
CA ARG A 71 9.69 -1.24 7.66
C ARG A 71 8.29 -0.67 7.73
N CYS A 72 7.31 -1.48 7.39
CA CYS A 72 5.91 -1.09 7.42
C CYS A 72 5.41 -1.06 8.85
N THR A 73 4.87 0.08 9.28
CA THR A 73 4.31 0.22 10.62
C THR A 73 2.84 0.56 10.60
N GLY A 74 2.24 0.65 9.42
CA GLY A 74 0.81 0.91 9.29
C GLY A 74 0.40 1.03 7.85
N ALA A 75 -0.90 1.12 7.64
CA ALA A 75 -1.45 1.37 6.31
C ALA A 75 -2.55 2.41 6.41
N LEU A 76 -2.69 3.20 5.35
CA LEU A 76 -3.77 4.17 5.20
C LEU A 76 -4.64 3.73 4.04
N ALA A 77 -5.94 3.62 4.26
CA ALA A 77 -6.89 3.29 3.21
C ALA A 77 -7.68 4.54 2.87
N THR A 78 -7.59 4.97 1.61
CA THR A 78 -8.26 6.20 1.19
C THR A 78 -9.74 5.98 0.96
N HIS A 79 -10.12 4.81 0.41
CA HIS A 79 -11.51 4.47 0.18
C HIS A 79 -11.63 2.95 0.00
N TYR A 80 -12.87 2.47 -0.15
CA TYR A 80 -13.16 1.04 -0.05
C TYR A 80 -13.04 0.26 -1.36
N HIS A 81 -12.71 0.87 -2.47
CA HIS A 81 -12.63 0.14 -3.74
C HIS A 81 -11.56 -0.94 -3.67
N PRO A 82 -11.84 -2.18 -4.12
CA PRO A 82 -10.88 -3.28 -4.00
C PRO A 82 -9.54 -3.06 -4.70
N ASP A 83 -9.50 -2.24 -5.75
CA ASP A 83 -8.24 -1.92 -6.42
C ASP A 83 -7.33 -1.02 -5.57
N HIS A 84 -7.80 -0.60 -4.38
CA HIS A 84 -7.02 0.21 -3.44
C HIS A 84 -6.79 -0.50 -2.11
N VAL A 85 -7.70 -1.38 -1.68
CA VAL A 85 -7.57 -2.04 -0.38
C VAL A 85 -7.64 -3.55 -0.45
N GLY A 86 -7.85 -4.10 -1.65
CA GLY A 86 -8.02 -5.53 -1.82
C GLY A 86 -9.48 -5.93 -1.74
N GLY A 87 -9.77 -7.17 -2.10
CA GLY A 87 -11.11 -7.71 -2.11
C GLY A 87 -11.45 -8.20 -3.50
N SER A 88 -12.75 -8.44 -3.73
CA SER A 88 -13.20 -8.98 -5.01
C SER A 88 -13.70 -7.85 -5.92
N MET A 89 -13.24 -7.85 -7.16
CA MET A 89 -13.64 -6.83 -8.14
C MET A 89 -13.70 -7.47 -9.52
N MET A 90 -14.83 -7.30 -10.21
CA MET A 90 -15.05 -7.82 -11.57
C MET A 90 -14.71 -9.31 -11.68
N GLY A 91 -15.08 -10.09 -10.65
CA GLY A 91 -14.86 -11.53 -10.63
C GLY A 91 -13.45 -11.97 -10.27
N SER A 92 -12.57 -11.03 -9.94
CA SER A 92 -11.19 -11.34 -9.53
C SER A 92 -10.93 -10.88 -8.12
N ASP A 93 -10.13 -11.66 -7.40
CA ASP A 93 -9.69 -11.26 -6.06
C ASP A 93 -8.43 -10.44 -6.17
N ILE A 94 -8.42 -9.32 -5.47
CA ILE A 94 -7.27 -8.42 -5.43
C ILE A 94 -6.64 -8.51 -4.05
N ILE A 95 -5.35 -8.80 -4.01
CA ILE A 95 -4.57 -8.82 -2.77
C ILE A 95 -4.49 -7.39 -2.22
N GLY A 96 -4.61 -7.25 -0.92
CA GLY A 96 -4.57 -5.92 -0.32
C GLY A 96 -4.39 -5.94 1.18
N ALA A 97 -5.20 -5.14 1.89
CA ALA A 97 -5.05 -4.92 3.32
C ALA A 97 -5.11 -6.20 4.14
N ALA A 98 -6.00 -7.14 3.80
CA ALA A 98 -6.10 -8.39 4.54
C ALA A 98 -4.80 -9.19 4.42
N GLU A 99 -4.23 -9.25 3.22
CA GLU A 99 -2.99 -9.98 3.01
C GLU A 99 -1.80 -9.27 3.65
N LEU A 100 -1.83 -7.94 3.69
CA LEU A 100 -0.79 -7.19 4.39
C LEU A 100 -0.75 -7.59 5.88
N LEU A 101 -1.93 -7.75 6.50
CA LEU A 101 -2.00 -8.15 7.89
C LEU A 101 -1.53 -9.57 8.14
N GLU A 102 -1.53 -10.42 7.12
CA GLU A 102 -0.95 -11.76 7.21
C GLU A 102 0.58 -11.71 7.27
N ARG A 103 1.18 -10.65 6.72
CA ARG A 103 2.63 -10.49 6.67
C ARG A 103 3.16 -9.71 7.85
N THR A 104 2.40 -8.73 8.33
CA THR A 104 2.84 -7.85 9.41
C THR A 104 1.63 -7.34 10.19
N SER A 105 1.73 -7.37 11.51
CA SER A 105 0.66 -6.93 12.38
C SER A 105 0.76 -5.43 12.58
N VAL A 106 0.05 -4.67 11.77
CA VAL A 106 0.09 -3.21 11.83
C VAL A 106 -1.33 -2.66 11.79
N PRO A 107 -1.56 -1.46 12.34
CA PRO A 107 -2.88 -0.84 12.24
C PRO A 107 -3.16 -0.38 10.82
N ILE A 108 -4.44 -0.44 10.44
CA ILE A 108 -4.93 0.15 9.20
C ILE A 108 -5.80 1.33 9.57
N HIS A 109 -5.44 2.49 9.06
CA HIS A 109 -6.16 3.74 9.35
C HIS A 109 -7.05 4.09 8.18
N ALA A 110 -8.28 4.47 8.47
CA ALA A 110 -9.25 4.84 7.45
C ALA A 110 -10.14 5.95 7.98
N GLN A 111 -10.70 6.72 7.05
CA GLN A 111 -11.66 7.73 7.39
C GLN A 111 -12.93 7.01 7.89
N ARG A 112 -13.58 7.59 8.90
CA ARG A 112 -14.70 6.95 9.60
C ARG A 112 -15.81 6.48 8.65
N ASP A 113 -16.16 7.32 7.67
CA ASP A 113 -17.26 7.00 6.77
C ASP A 113 -16.92 5.88 5.80
N GLU A 114 -15.62 5.60 5.59
CA GLU A 114 -15.15 4.53 4.74
C GLU A 114 -14.92 3.22 5.48
N ALA A 115 -14.69 3.27 6.79
CA ALA A 115 -14.22 2.12 7.56
C ALA A 115 -15.16 0.91 7.45
N GLY A 116 -16.47 1.13 7.52
CA GLY A 116 -17.43 0.03 7.41
C GLY A 116 -17.40 -0.65 6.06
N PHE A 117 -17.29 0.13 4.99
CA PHE A 117 -17.20 -0.43 3.64
C PHE A 117 -15.88 -1.16 3.42
N ILE A 118 -14.79 -0.62 3.98
CA ILE A 118 -13.48 -1.27 3.90
C ILE A 118 -13.52 -2.61 4.62
N ALA A 119 -14.09 -2.67 5.81
CA ALA A 119 -14.21 -3.91 6.55
C ALA A 119 -15.01 -4.94 5.77
N GLU A 120 -16.07 -4.52 5.08
CA GLU A 120 -16.89 -5.41 4.30
C GLU A 120 -16.15 -5.99 3.10
N VAL A 121 -15.48 -5.14 2.29
CA VAL A 121 -14.83 -5.61 1.07
C VAL A 121 -13.54 -6.38 1.34
N THR A 122 -12.85 -6.10 2.45
CA THR A 122 -11.62 -6.80 2.80
C THR A 122 -11.86 -8.04 3.64
N GLY A 123 -13.03 -8.16 4.26
CA GLY A 123 -13.31 -9.24 5.20
C GLY A 123 -12.68 -9.03 6.56
N LEU A 124 -12.08 -7.88 6.81
CA LEU A 124 -11.47 -7.55 8.08
C LEU A 124 -12.54 -7.00 9.03
N GLY A 125 -12.37 -7.27 10.33
CA GLY A 125 -13.24 -6.68 11.33
C GLY A 125 -12.82 -5.24 11.65
N ASP A 126 -13.49 -4.66 12.62
CA ASP A 126 -13.18 -3.30 13.06
C ASP A 126 -11.81 -3.20 13.73
#